data_8a40c5db3d472a5988a54324d3e3a5be
#
_entry.id   8a40c5db3d472a5988a54324d3e3a5be
#
_cell.length_a   1.000
_cell.length_b   1.000
_cell.length_c   1.000
_cell.angle_alpha   90.00
_cell.angle_beta   90.00
_cell.angle_gamma   90.00
#
_symmetry.space_group_name_H-M   'P 1'
#
loop_
_entity.id
_entity.type
_entity.pdbx_description
1 polymer ?
#
loop_
_entity_poly.entity_id
_entity_poly.type
_entity_poly.pdbx_seq_one_letter_code
_entity_poly.pdbx_strand_id
1 'polypeptide(L)'
;MILPFLQLGIMRGRTCSALIFLLLLSAQSRAETACVDLALLKDSTASITRYFDDAERTAHTDLAGIQGTGWFQSPTTIVTVGHVATAMGLSTQVWKPLNIKDGTDGKLISARIRRWVGGGAEKLVVLELQAAFPAARSVAIRTAPLAPEDRLVTLAYLNQDPRFVRGRFVQYGTEGKLAGTALLEMYEGDNRLAIDHGASGAPVFDCEGRVAVVISNVIAQIFQTPFGVLRTSTAWGSPNVVSVPVQHLMEFSEAQ
;
A
#
# COMPACT_ATOMS: atom_id res chain seq x y z
N MET A 1 -49.52 16.77 71.45
CA MET A 1 -48.27 17.10 70.75
C MET A 1 -48.29 16.32 69.44
N ILE A 2 -48.63 16.99 68.34
CA ILE A 2 -49.07 16.42 67.08
C ILE A 2 -47.89 16.44 66.12
N LEU A 3 -47.50 15.29 65.56
CA LEU A 3 -46.52 15.15 64.50
C LEU A 3 -47.20 15.33 63.13
N PRO A 4 -46.60 16.08 62.16
CA PRO A 4 -47.14 16.14 60.84
C PRO A 4 -46.52 15.05 59.93
N PHE A 5 -47.41 14.46 59.13
CA PHE A 5 -47.13 13.52 58.04
C PHE A 5 -46.38 14.20 56.91
N LEU A 6 -45.25 13.59 56.50
CA LEU A 6 -44.58 13.93 55.23
C LEU A 6 -45.17 13.10 54.09
N GLN A 7 -45.80 13.78 53.13
CA GLN A 7 -46.20 13.19 51.87
C GLN A 7 -45.00 13.09 50.91
N LEU A 8 -44.56 11.89 50.59
CA LEU A 8 -43.65 11.63 49.51
C LEU A 8 -44.38 11.69 48.17
N GLY A 9 -44.08 12.71 47.36
CA GLY A 9 -44.54 12.84 45.99
C GLY A 9 -43.81 11.89 45.08
N ILE A 10 -44.57 11.01 44.41
CA ILE A 10 -44.09 10.07 43.38
C ILE A 10 -43.80 10.88 42.11
N MET A 11 -42.54 11.22 41.84
CA MET A 11 -42.13 11.73 40.52
C MET A 11 -42.09 10.59 39.49
N ARG A 12 -43.13 10.55 38.64
CA ARG A 12 -43.24 9.62 37.52
C ARG A 12 -42.09 9.81 36.52
N GLY A 13 -41.27 8.77 36.38
CA GLY A 13 -40.20 8.67 35.41
C GLY A 13 -40.68 8.73 33.96
N ARG A 14 -40.40 9.86 33.32
CA ARG A 14 -40.57 10.02 31.87
C ARG A 14 -39.29 10.57 31.17
N THR A 15 -38.21 10.78 31.90
CA THR A 15 -36.97 11.37 31.36
C THR A 15 -35.82 10.41 31.10
N CYS A 16 -35.88 9.14 31.51
CA CYS A 16 -34.83 8.15 31.27
C CYS A 16 -34.81 7.54 29.87
N SER A 17 -35.96 7.48 29.16
CA SER A 17 -36.01 6.83 27.85
C SER A 17 -35.38 7.66 26.73
N ALA A 18 -35.33 8.98 26.82
CA ALA A 18 -34.75 9.85 25.79
C ALA A 18 -33.21 9.84 25.80
N LEU A 19 -32.58 9.68 26.96
CA LEU A 19 -31.11 9.63 27.05
C LEU A 19 -30.54 8.32 26.51
N ILE A 20 -31.21 7.20 26.63
CA ILE A 20 -30.75 5.90 26.10
C ILE A 20 -30.84 5.88 24.59
N PHE A 21 -31.82 6.56 23.99
CA PHE A 21 -31.93 6.65 22.53
C PHE A 21 -30.86 7.55 21.90
N LEU A 22 -30.41 8.62 22.58
CA LEU A 22 -29.28 9.45 22.10
C LEU A 22 -27.93 8.74 22.20
N LEU A 23 -27.74 7.87 23.18
CA LEU A 23 -26.49 7.10 23.34
C LEU A 23 -26.36 5.95 22.31
N LEU A 24 -27.47 5.43 21.81
CA LEU A 24 -27.51 4.40 20.77
C LEU A 24 -27.24 4.96 19.35
N LEU A 25 -27.46 6.26 19.13
CA LEU A 25 -27.18 6.91 17.84
C LEU A 25 -25.71 7.30 17.66
N SER A 26 -24.91 7.34 18.72
CA SER A 26 -23.50 7.66 18.66
C SER A 26 -22.58 6.45 18.43
N ALA A 27 -23.09 5.23 18.49
CA ALA A 27 -22.34 3.98 18.34
C ALA A 27 -22.42 3.37 16.92
N GLN A 28 -22.90 4.10 15.92
CA GLN A 28 -22.58 3.76 14.54
C GLN A 28 -21.15 4.19 14.25
N SER A 29 -20.18 3.42 14.77
CA SER A 29 -18.86 3.38 14.15
C SER A 29 -19.13 3.03 12.68
N ARG A 30 -19.05 4.01 11.80
CA ARG A 30 -18.97 3.78 10.36
C ARG A 30 -17.78 2.85 10.17
N ALA A 31 -18.03 1.55 10.09
CA ALA A 31 -17.13 0.66 9.42
C ALA A 31 -16.99 1.28 8.03
N GLU A 32 -15.91 2.01 7.82
CA GLU A 32 -15.60 2.68 6.57
C GLU A 32 -15.38 1.56 5.57
N THR A 33 -16.44 1.21 4.84
CA THR A 33 -16.41 0.15 3.84
C THR A 33 -15.27 0.45 2.88
N ALA A 34 -14.41 -0.54 2.69
CA ALA A 34 -13.37 -0.46 1.67
C ALA A 34 -14.05 -0.06 0.36
N CYS A 35 -13.58 1.02 -0.26
CA CYS A 35 -14.18 1.54 -1.48
C CYS A 35 -13.86 0.67 -2.71
N VAL A 36 -13.05 -0.38 -2.56
CA VAL A 36 -12.64 -1.33 -3.61
C VAL A 36 -12.83 -2.75 -3.10
N ASP A 37 -13.22 -3.66 -3.98
CA ASP A 37 -13.33 -5.08 -3.69
C ASP A 37 -11.96 -5.67 -3.31
N LEU A 38 -11.88 -6.31 -2.16
CA LEU A 38 -10.65 -6.95 -1.66
C LEU A 38 -10.18 -8.09 -2.58
N ALA A 39 -11.11 -8.79 -3.26
CA ALA A 39 -10.75 -9.82 -4.23
C ALA A 39 -10.00 -9.22 -5.42
N LEU A 40 -10.46 -8.06 -5.93
CA LEU A 40 -9.73 -7.34 -6.98
C LEU A 40 -8.29 -7.02 -6.57
N LEU A 41 -8.09 -6.53 -5.35
CA LEU A 41 -6.76 -6.20 -4.85
C LEU A 41 -5.87 -7.44 -4.75
N LYS A 42 -6.39 -8.55 -4.24
CA LYS A 42 -5.66 -9.82 -4.09
C LYS A 42 -5.24 -10.40 -5.45
N ASP A 43 -6.18 -10.46 -6.40
CA ASP A 43 -5.95 -11.07 -7.71
C ASP A 43 -5.04 -10.22 -8.61
N SER A 44 -4.92 -8.92 -8.31
CA SER A 44 -4.11 -7.99 -9.10
C SER A 44 -2.74 -7.66 -8.50
N THR A 45 -2.48 -8.04 -7.24
CA THR A 45 -1.25 -7.71 -6.52
C THR A 45 -0.50 -8.97 -6.11
N ALA A 46 0.81 -8.96 -6.21
CA ALA A 46 1.65 -10.09 -5.83
C ALA A 46 2.84 -9.68 -4.97
N SER A 47 3.20 -10.52 -4.01
CA SER A 47 4.55 -10.54 -3.45
C SER A 47 5.50 -11.06 -4.50
N ILE A 48 6.61 -10.37 -4.72
CA ILE A 48 7.70 -10.82 -5.57
C ILE A 48 8.95 -10.98 -4.71
N THR A 49 9.54 -12.17 -4.71
CA THR A 49 10.73 -12.48 -3.92
C THR A 49 11.77 -13.14 -4.81
N ARG A 50 12.99 -12.64 -4.77
CA ARG A 50 14.15 -13.32 -5.34
C ARG A 50 15.05 -13.81 -4.23
N TYR A 51 15.21 -15.12 -4.14
CA TYR A 51 16.20 -15.74 -3.24
C TYR A 51 17.57 -15.72 -3.91
N PHE A 52 18.59 -15.39 -3.12
CA PHE A 52 19.98 -15.39 -3.56
C PHE A 52 20.51 -16.83 -3.65
N ASP A 53 21.31 -17.08 -4.67
CA ASP A 53 22.10 -18.31 -4.75
C ASP A 53 23.28 -18.27 -3.75
N ASP A 54 24.04 -19.37 -3.66
CA ASP A 54 25.12 -19.50 -2.67
C ASP A 54 26.25 -18.49 -2.90
N ALA A 55 26.54 -18.13 -4.15
CA ALA A 55 27.56 -17.14 -4.48
C ALA A 55 27.10 -15.74 -4.10
N GLU A 56 25.83 -15.39 -4.39
CA GLU A 56 25.23 -14.12 -4.01
C GLU A 56 25.11 -13.98 -2.49
N ARG A 57 24.77 -15.05 -1.78
CA ARG A 57 24.73 -15.07 -0.29
C ARG A 57 26.11 -14.82 0.33
N THR A 58 27.17 -15.27 -0.31
CA THR A 58 28.53 -14.97 0.15
C THR A 58 28.85 -13.47 0.06
N ALA A 59 28.32 -12.79 -0.95
CA ALA A 59 28.47 -11.33 -1.11
C ALA A 59 27.50 -10.52 -0.23
N HIS A 60 26.40 -11.10 0.21
CA HIS A 60 25.31 -10.49 0.98
C HIS A 60 25.02 -11.29 2.26
N THR A 61 26.01 -11.41 3.13
CA THR A 61 26.06 -12.36 4.27
C THR A 61 24.85 -12.36 5.20
N ASP A 62 24.05 -11.29 5.22
CA ASP A 62 22.90 -11.12 6.13
C ASP A 62 21.54 -11.25 5.41
N LEU A 63 21.52 -11.49 4.08
CA LEU A 63 20.30 -11.49 3.30
C LEU A 63 20.10 -12.81 2.55
N ALA A 64 18.97 -13.49 2.82
CA ALA A 64 18.55 -14.66 2.07
C ALA A 64 18.00 -14.34 0.67
N GLY A 65 17.62 -13.08 0.45
CA GLY A 65 17.03 -12.60 -0.80
C GLY A 65 16.42 -11.20 -0.66
N ILE A 66 15.81 -10.74 -1.72
CA ILE A 66 15.10 -9.46 -1.79
C ILE A 66 13.61 -9.69 -2.02
N GLN A 67 12.80 -8.99 -1.26
CA GLN A 67 11.34 -8.98 -1.39
C GLN A 67 10.85 -7.60 -1.79
N GLY A 68 9.77 -7.58 -2.56
CA GLY A 68 8.97 -6.42 -2.88
C GLY A 68 7.54 -6.82 -3.20
N THR A 69 6.74 -5.85 -3.58
CA THR A 69 5.40 -6.02 -4.12
C THR A 69 5.38 -5.64 -5.59
N GLY A 70 4.52 -6.24 -6.36
CA GLY A 70 4.23 -5.88 -7.73
C GLY A 70 2.75 -6.03 -8.03
N TRP A 71 2.32 -5.55 -9.19
CA TRP A 71 0.95 -5.73 -9.65
C TRP A 71 0.90 -6.17 -11.11
N PHE A 72 -0.12 -6.96 -11.44
CA PHE A 72 -0.28 -7.52 -12.77
C PHE A 72 -0.87 -6.50 -13.75
N GLN A 73 -0.07 -6.04 -14.70
CA GLN A 73 -0.56 -5.32 -15.87
C GLN A 73 -1.18 -6.28 -16.88
N SER A 74 -0.66 -7.51 -16.96
CA SER A 74 -1.20 -8.64 -17.71
C SER A 74 -0.77 -9.95 -17.03
N PRO A 75 -1.28 -11.12 -17.45
CA PRO A 75 -0.81 -12.40 -16.90
C PRO A 75 0.68 -12.67 -17.06
N THR A 76 1.35 -11.99 -17.98
CA THR A 76 2.80 -12.13 -18.23
C THR A 76 3.60 -10.88 -17.90
N THR A 77 2.98 -9.89 -17.26
CA THR A 77 3.63 -8.61 -17.03
C THR A 77 3.34 -8.10 -15.63
N ILE A 78 4.38 -7.83 -14.84
CA ILE A 78 4.31 -7.22 -13.51
C ILE A 78 4.93 -5.83 -13.56
N VAL A 79 4.31 -4.87 -12.88
CA VAL A 79 4.90 -3.56 -12.62
C VAL A 79 5.34 -3.50 -11.15
N THR A 80 6.52 -2.96 -10.92
CA THR A 80 7.09 -2.68 -9.60
C THR A 80 7.93 -1.40 -9.66
N VAL A 81 8.63 -1.04 -8.59
CA VAL A 81 9.53 0.12 -8.56
C VAL A 81 10.96 -0.26 -8.86
N GLY A 82 11.73 0.71 -9.36
CA GLY A 82 13.07 0.50 -9.89
C GLY A 82 14.05 -0.05 -8.87
N HIS A 83 14.04 0.45 -7.64
CA HIS A 83 14.98 0.00 -6.62
C HIS A 83 14.75 -1.47 -6.22
N VAL A 84 13.51 -1.96 -6.26
CA VAL A 84 13.20 -3.39 -6.02
C VAL A 84 13.81 -4.24 -7.13
N ALA A 85 13.58 -3.90 -8.40
CA ALA A 85 14.14 -4.64 -9.53
C ALA A 85 15.68 -4.62 -9.54
N THR A 86 16.28 -3.47 -9.21
CA THR A 86 17.74 -3.30 -9.09
C THR A 86 18.31 -4.15 -7.95
N ALA A 87 17.70 -4.10 -6.76
CA ALA A 87 18.13 -4.90 -5.61
C ALA A 87 18.02 -6.42 -5.89
N MET A 88 17.02 -6.84 -6.66
CA MET A 88 16.88 -8.21 -7.14
C MET A 88 17.89 -8.57 -8.23
N GLY A 89 18.73 -7.63 -8.70
CA GLY A 89 19.70 -7.84 -9.77
C GLY A 89 19.05 -8.21 -11.10
N LEU A 90 17.82 -7.75 -11.36
CA LEU A 90 17.15 -7.97 -12.63
C LEU A 90 17.74 -7.09 -13.73
N SER A 91 17.73 -7.57 -14.95
CA SER A 91 18.20 -6.86 -16.14
C SER A 91 17.28 -7.09 -17.33
N THR A 92 17.53 -6.39 -18.43
CA THR A 92 16.79 -6.60 -19.69
C THR A 92 17.25 -7.84 -20.46
N GLN A 93 18.40 -8.37 -20.15
CA GLN A 93 19.06 -9.43 -20.95
C GLN A 93 18.94 -10.81 -20.31
N VAL A 94 18.85 -10.88 -18.98
CA VAL A 94 18.93 -12.15 -18.25
C VAL A 94 17.63 -12.45 -17.52
N TRP A 95 17.11 -13.64 -17.75
CA TRP A 95 16.00 -14.19 -16.99
C TRP A 95 16.47 -14.67 -15.63
N LYS A 96 15.82 -14.20 -14.57
CA LYS A 96 16.10 -14.65 -13.20
C LYS A 96 14.82 -15.20 -12.53
N PRO A 97 14.93 -16.27 -11.75
CA PRO A 97 13.78 -16.85 -11.07
C PRO A 97 13.25 -15.92 -9.98
N LEU A 98 11.95 -15.65 -10.00
CA LEU A 98 11.22 -14.97 -8.94
C LEU A 98 10.17 -15.92 -8.34
N ASN A 99 10.05 -15.93 -7.04
CA ASN A 99 8.91 -16.51 -6.36
C ASN A 99 7.80 -15.46 -6.32
N ILE A 100 6.70 -15.71 -7.04
CA ILE A 100 5.56 -14.80 -7.16
C ILE A 100 4.40 -15.40 -6.38
N LYS A 101 3.82 -14.65 -5.44
CA LYS A 101 2.74 -15.09 -4.56
C LYS A 101 1.62 -14.05 -4.52
N ASP A 102 0.39 -14.46 -4.81
CA ASP A 102 -0.83 -13.63 -4.85
C ASP A 102 -1.74 -13.84 -3.62
N GLY A 103 -1.18 -14.20 -2.48
CA GLY A 103 -1.93 -14.58 -1.27
C GLY A 103 -2.10 -16.09 -1.10
N THR A 104 -1.78 -16.90 -2.12
CA THR A 104 -1.79 -18.37 -2.12
C THR A 104 -0.36 -18.93 -2.14
N ASP A 105 -0.20 -20.12 -2.72
CA ASP A 105 1.12 -20.73 -2.88
C ASP A 105 1.97 -19.96 -3.88
N GLY A 106 3.24 -19.76 -3.52
CA GLY A 106 4.19 -19.10 -4.41
C GLY A 106 4.53 -19.94 -5.64
N LYS A 107 4.65 -19.29 -6.81
CA LYS A 107 5.12 -19.92 -8.04
C LYS A 107 6.47 -19.36 -8.44
N LEU A 108 7.40 -20.24 -8.77
CA LEU A 108 8.70 -19.87 -9.30
C LEU A 108 8.56 -19.63 -10.81
N ILE A 109 8.69 -18.38 -11.23
CA ILE A 109 8.60 -17.95 -12.63
C ILE A 109 9.80 -17.06 -12.95
N SER A 110 10.50 -17.33 -14.06
CA SER A 110 11.59 -16.46 -14.49
C SER A 110 11.05 -15.14 -15.01
N ALA A 111 11.72 -14.05 -14.61
CA ALA A 111 11.39 -12.69 -15.01
C ALA A 111 12.64 -11.93 -15.47
N ARG A 112 12.43 -10.92 -16.30
CA ARG A 112 13.44 -9.94 -16.70
C ARG A 112 12.80 -8.56 -16.79
N ILE A 113 13.62 -7.52 -16.81
CA ILE A 113 13.14 -6.16 -17.08
C ILE A 113 12.77 -6.08 -18.57
N ARG A 114 11.52 -5.75 -18.85
CA ARG A 114 11.06 -5.40 -20.20
C ARG A 114 11.41 -3.95 -20.52
N ARG A 115 11.12 -3.03 -19.59
CA ARG A 115 11.40 -1.60 -19.75
C ARG A 115 11.38 -0.85 -18.42
N TRP A 116 12.09 0.26 -18.40
CA TRP A 116 12.04 1.29 -17.37
C TRP A 116 11.05 2.38 -17.78
N VAL A 117 10.34 2.97 -16.81
CA VAL A 117 9.32 3.98 -17.04
C VAL A 117 9.46 5.12 -16.05
N GLY A 118 9.36 6.37 -16.55
CA GLY A 118 9.54 7.59 -15.76
C GLY A 118 10.97 8.10 -15.78
N GLY A 119 11.13 9.38 -15.47
CA GLY A 119 12.39 10.11 -15.58
C GLY A 119 12.95 10.69 -14.28
N GLY A 120 12.26 10.54 -13.15
CA GLY A 120 12.66 11.09 -11.86
C GLY A 120 13.63 10.22 -11.08
N ALA A 121 13.86 10.60 -9.82
CA ALA A 121 14.63 9.80 -8.87
C ALA A 121 14.00 8.43 -8.61
N GLU A 122 12.66 8.37 -8.66
CA GLU A 122 11.87 7.16 -8.51
C GLU A 122 11.33 6.73 -9.89
N LYS A 123 11.53 5.47 -10.23
CA LYS A 123 11.14 4.90 -11.53
C LYS A 123 10.25 3.69 -11.32
N LEU A 124 9.33 3.46 -12.26
CA LEU A 124 8.64 2.20 -12.40
C LEU A 124 9.44 1.26 -13.31
N VAL A 125 9.25 -0.01 -13.10
CA VAL A 125 9.81 -1.07 -13.93
C VAL A 125 8.70 -2.01 -14.35
N VAL A 126 8.64 -2.30 -15.64
CA VAL A 126 7.79 -3.33 -16.20
C VAL A 126 8.62 -4.59 -16.35
N LEU A 127 8.24 -5.64 -15.62
CA LEU A 127 8.84 -6.97 -15.70
C LEU A 127 8.05 -7.82 -16.68
N GLU A 128 8.75 -8.59 -17.50
CA GLU A 128 8.22 -9.63 -18.35
C GLU A 128 8.41 -10.98 -17.64
N LEU A 129 7.35 -11.78 -17.58
CA LEU A 129 7.38 -13.14 -17.04
C LEU A 129 7.52 -14.15 -18.19
N GLN A 130 8.33 -15.19 -18.00
CA GLN A 130 8.54 -16.24 -18.98
C GLN A 130 7.29 -17.12 -19.16
N ALA A 131 6.43 -17.18 -18.17
CA ALA A 131 5.16 -17.90 -18.20
C ALA A 131 4.04 -17.02 -17.61
N ALA A 132 2.82 -17.23 -18.06
CA ALA A 132 1.66 -16.55 -17.50
C ALA A 132 1.42 -16.97 -16.04
N PHE A 133 1.10 -16.00 -15.19
CA PHE A 133 0.61 -16.26 -13.85
C PHE A 133 -0.91 -16.49 -13.91
N PRO A 134 -1.41 -17.71 -13.61
CA PRO A 134 -2.79 -18.10 -13.95
C PRO A 134 -3.88 -17.29 -13.25
N ALA A 135 -3.63 -16.87 -12.01
CA ALA A 135 -4.60 -16.10 -11.22
C ALA A 135 -4.50 -14.59 -11.43
N ALA A 136 -3.57 -14.12 -12.28
CA ALA A 136 -3.34 -12.70 -12.48
C ALA A 136 -4.57 -12.00 -13.07
N ARG A 137 -5.03 -10.97 -12.38
CA ARG A 137 -6.08 -10.07 -12.85
C ARG A 137 -5.48 -8.71 -13.21
N SER A 138 -5.62 -8.34 -14.47
CA SER A 138 -5.25 -7.00 -14.93
C SER A 138 -6.24 -5.97 -14.44
N VAL A 139 -5.74 -4.81 -14.07
CA VAL A 139 -6.55 -3.67 -13.61
C VAL A 139 -6.29 -2.43 -14.46
N ALA A 140 -7.29 -1.58 -14.56
CA ALA A 140 -7.18 -0.32 -15.28
C ALA A 140 -6.21 0.64 -14.55
N ILE A 141 -5.59 1.52 -15.31
CA ILE A 141 -4.77 2.62 -14.82
C ILE A 141 -5.62 3.89 -14.76
N ARG A 142 -5.49 4.64 -13.68
CA ARG A 142 -6.08 5.97 -13.57
C ARG A 142 -5.29 6.95 -14.44
N THR A 143 -5.98 7.60 -15.37
CA THR A 143 -5.37 8.58 -16.29
C THR A 143 -5.34 10.00 -15.72
N ALA A 144 -6.39 10.38 -14.98
CA ALA A 144 -6.47 11.68 -14.35
C ALA A 144 -5.55 11.82 -13.13
N PRO A 145 -4.93 12.97 -12.91
CA PRO A 145 -4.17 13.24 -11.69
C PRO A 145 -5.02 13.03 -10.43
N LEU A 146 -4.36 12.71 -9.32
CA LEU A 146 -5.01 12.68 -8.01
C LEU A 146 -5.31 14.09 -7.52
N ALA A 147 -6.46 14.27 -6.88
CA ALA A 147 -6.83 15.48 -6.17
C ALA A 147 -6.62 15.29 -4.65
N PRO A 148 -6.28 16.36 -3.89
CA PRO A 148 -6.21 16.29 -2.43
C PRO A 148 -7.45 15.63 -1.84
N GLU A 149 -7.28 14.79 -0.84
CA GLU A 149 -8.31 13.99 -0.17
C GLU A 149 -8.90 12.83 -1.01
N ASP A 150 -8.42 12.57 -2.23
CA ASP A 150 -8.79 11.34 -2.95
C ASP A 150 -8.52 10.14 -2.06
N ARG A 151 -9.55 9.32 -1.83
CA ARG A 151 -9.48 8.10 -1.02
C ARG A 151 -8.74 7.03 -1.79
N LEU A 152 -7.83 6.38 -1.11
CA LEU A 152 -6.93 5.40 -1.68
C LEU A 152 -6.88 4.14 -0.83
N VAL A 153 -6.67 3.01 -1.50
CA VAL A 153 -6.45 1.73 -0.83
C VAL A 153 -5.30 0.97 -1.49
N THR A 154 -4.63 0.13 -0.75
CA THR A 154 -3.59 -0.76 -1.28
C THR A 154 -3.63 -2.10 -0.58
N LEU A 155 -3.19 -3.13 -1.28
CA LEU A 155 -2.73 -4.38 -0.72
C LEU A 155 -1.21 -4.43 -0.91
N ALA A 156 -0.45 -4.42 0.18
CA ALA A 156 1.00 -4.51 0.15
C ALA A 156 1.45 -5.80 0.85
N TYR A 157 2.57 -6.37 0.43
CA TYR A 157 3.13 -7.54 1.06
C TYR A 157 4.31 -7.16 1.96
N LEU A 158 4.14 -7.32 3.28
CA LEU A 158 5.18 -7.12 4.27
C LEU A 158 5.64 -8.49 4.77
N ASN A 159 6.91 -8.82 4.58
CA ASN A 159 7.43 -10.17 4.91
C ASN A 159 6.59 -11.31 4.28
N GLN A 160 6.13 -11.11 3.05
CA GLN A 160 5.23 -12.02 2.30
C GLN A 160 3.78 -12.12 2.85
N ASP A 161 3.44 -11.39 3.90
CA ASP A 161 2.08 -11.33 4.42
C ASP A 161 1.31 -10.16 3.80
N PRO A 162 0.12 -10.39 3.25
CA PRO A 162 -0.69 -9.34 2.67
C PRO A 162 -1.24 -8.41 3.76
N ARG A 163 -1.10 -7.11 3.56
CA ARG A 163 -1.64 -6.04 4.40
C ARG A 163 -2.55 -5.16 3.58
N PHE A 164 -3.78 -5.04 4.01
CA PHE A 164 -4.72 -4.08 3.45
C PHE A 164 -4.57 -2.75 4.18
N VAL A 165 -4.24 -1.71 3.44
CA VAL A 165 -3.98 -0.38 3.98
C VAL A 165 -4.80 0.63 3.20
N ARG A 166 -5.41 1.57 3.92
CA ARG A 166 -6.21 2.67 3.37
C ARG A 166 -5.55 4.00 3.64
N GLY A 167 -5.98 5.02 2.93
CA GLY A 167 -5.47 6.36 3.12
C GLY A 167 -6.04 7.34 2.11
N ARG A 168 -5.29 8.40 1.89
CA ARG A 168 -5.65 9.47 0.98
C ARG A 168 -4.43 10.06 0.29
N PHE A 169 -4.67 10.70 -0.81
CA PHE A 169 -3.69 11.55 -1.45
C PHE A 169 -3.59 12.89 -0.70
N VAL A 170 -2.36 13.34 -0.44
CA VAL A 170 -2.11 14.62 0.22
C VAL A 170 -1.73 15.67 -0.82
N GLN A 171 -0.64 15.44 -1.55
CA GLN A 171 -0.13 16.36 -2.56
C GLN A 171 0.90 15.70 -3.48
N TYR A 172 1.26 16.36 -4.56
CA TYR A 172 2.47 16.02 -5.32
C TYR A 172 3.70 16.68 -4.71
N GLY A 173 4.81 15.98 -4.74
CA GLY A 173 6.11 16.54 -4.37
C GLY A 173 6.59 17.52 -5.44
N THR A 174 7.09 18.67 -5.01
CA THR A 174 7.50 19.76 -5.91
C THR A 174 9.01 19.99 -5.95
N GLU A 175 9.75 19.47 -4.96
CA GLU A 175 11.16 19.80 -4.78
C GLU A 175 12.06 18.58 -4.59
N GLY A 176 13.29 18.70 -5.01
CA GLY A 176 14.37 17.75 -4.78
C GLY A 176 14.05 16.34 -5.23
N LYS A 177 14.31 15.36 -4.39
CA LYS A 177 14.04 13.93 -4.68
C LYS A 177 12.56 13.57 -4.71
N LEU A 178 11.69 14.45 -4.18
CA LEU A 178 10.25 14.23 -4.16
C LEU A 178 9.55 14.81 -5.39
N ALA A 179 10.24 15.60 -6.21
CA ALA A 179 9.64 16.22 -7.39
C ALA A 179 9.01 15.17 -8.31
N GLY A 180 7.73 15.36 -8.65
CA GLY A 180 6.96 14.46 -9.50
C GLY A 180 6.45 13.18 -8.83
N THR A 181 6.70 12.99 -7.51
CA THR A 181 6.12 11.89 -6.74
C THR A 181 4.76 12.27 -6.15
N ALA A 182 3.94 11.28 -5.83
CA ALA A 182 2.71 11.46 -5.07
C ALA A 182 2.96 11.15 -3.59
N LEU A 183 2.57 12.09 -2.72
CA LEU A 183 2.71 11.98 -1.28
C LEU A 183 1.37 11.57 -0.68
N LEU A 184 1.36 10.44 0.00
CA LEU A 184 0.16 9.81 0.55
C LEU A 184 0.22 9.78 2.08
N GLU A 185 -0.95 9.82 2.68
CA GLU A 185 -1.16 9.43 4.07
C GLU A 185 -1.86 8.07 4.10
N MET A 186 -1.14 7.03 4.53
CA MET A 186 -1.64 5.64 4.54
C MET A 186 -1.62 5.08 5.96
N TYR A 187 -2.65 4.30 6.33
CA TYR A 187 -2.80 3.76 7.68
C TYR A 187 -3.67 2.49 7.70
N GLU A 188 -3.44 1.64 8.70
CA GLU A 188 -4.27 0.49 9.04
C GLU A 188 -4.78 0.67 10.47
N GLY A 189 -6.07 0.92 10.66
CA GLY A 189 -6.60 1.38 11.94
C GLY A 189 -5.87 2.64 12.40
N ASP A 190 -5.28 2.60 13.60
CA ASP A 190 -4.49 3.71 14.15
C ASP A 190 -2.99 3.61 13.82
N ASN A 191 -2.58 2.56 13.08
CA ASN A 191 -1.18 2.31 12.74
C ASN A 191 -0.78 3.04 11.46
N ARG A 192 -0.02 4.10 11.59
CA ARG A 192 0.54 4.88 10.46
C ARG A 192 1.86 4.32 9.90
N LEU A 193 2.44 3.32 10.58
CA LEU A 193 3.59 2.55 10.07
C LEU A 193 3.13 1.25 9.39
N ALA A 194 1.87 1.19 8.94
CA ALA A 194 1.31 0.04 8.24
C ALA A 194 2.02 -0.29 6.92
N ILE A 195 2.73 0.68 6.34
CA ILE A 195 3.59 0.51 5.17
C ILE A 195 5.04 0.44 5.62
N ASP A 196 5.74 -0.62 5.24
CA ASP A 196 7.15 -0.86 5.58
C ASP A 196 7.85 -1.72 4.50
N HIS A 197 9.02 -2.28 4.83
CA HIS A 197 9.81 -3.14 3.95
C HIS A 197 8.97 -4.25 3.32
N GLY A 198 9.11 -4.42 2.02
CA GLY A 198 8.31 -5.34 1.20
C GLY A 198 7.12 -4.67 0.49
N ALA A 199 6.61 -3.53 0.99
CA ALA A 199 5.53 -2.80 0.34
C ALA A 199 5.96 -2.03 -0.93
N SER A 200 7.25 -1.80 -1.13
CA SER A 200 7.76 -1.16 -2.36
C SER A 200 7.30 -1.89 -3.60
N GLY A 201 6.69 -1.17 -4.54
CA GLY A 201 6.06 -1.72 -5.75
C GLY A 201 4.57 -2.03 -5.62
N ALA A 202 3.97 -1.88 -4.42
CA ALA A 202 2.54 -2.10 -4.23
C ALA A 202 1.71 -1.07 -5.00
N PRO A 203 0.67 -1.52 -5.74
CA PRO A 203 -0.26 -0.63 -6.40
C PRO A 203 -1.16 0.05 -5.37
N VAL A 204 -1.45 1.31 -5.58
CA VAL A 204 -2.44 2.05 -4.80
C VAL A 204 -3.62 2.37 -5.71
N PHE A 205 -4.80 1.93 -5.30
CA PHE A 205 -6.03 2.02 -6.07
C PHE A 205 -6.87 3.22 -5.64
N ASP A 206 -7.54 3.83 -6.60
CA ASP A 206 -8.66 4.72 -6.33
C ASP A 206 -9.95 3.92 -6.03
N CYS A 207 -11.02 4.61 -5.67
CA CYS A 207 -12.30 3.96 -5.33
C CYS A 207 -13.06 3.36 -6.54
N GLU A 208 -12.58 3.56 -7.75
CA GLU A 208 -13.07 2.87 -8.95
C GLU A 208 -12.26 1.60 -9.27
N GLY A 209 -11.30 1.23 -8.42
CA GLY A 209 -10.47 0.03 -8.61
C GLY A 209 -9.39 0.18 -9.68
N ARG A 210 -9.00 1.42 -10.02
CA ARG A 210 -7.91 1.71 -10.95
C ARG A 210 -6.63 1.99 -10.18
N VAL A 211 -5.50 1.53 -10.68
CA VAL A 211 -4.19 1.89 -10.11
C VAL A 211 -3.90 3.34 -10.41
N ALA A 212 -3.62 4.13 -9.38
CA ALA A 212 -3.33 5.55 -9.48
C ALA A 212 -1.83 5.85 -9.30
N VAL A 213 -1.20 5.19 -8.33
CA VAL A 213 0.23 5.34 -8.01
C VAL A 213 0.79 4.00 -7.52
N VAL A 214 2.12 3.90 -7.44
CA VAL A 214 2.84 2.73 -6.92
C VAL A 214 3.71 3.15 -5.75
N ILE A 215 3.62 2.46 -4.62
CA ILE A 215 4.41 2.73 -3.42
C ILE A 215 5.90 2.58 -3.73
N SER A 216 6.68 3.59 -3.40
CA SER A 216 8.14 3.56 -3.53
C SER A 216 8.82 3.58 -2.18
N ASN A 217 8.50 4.54 -1.34
CA ASN A 217 9.22 4.77 -0.09
C ASN A 217 8.29 5.16 1.06
N VAL A 218 8.82 5.10 2.27
CA VAL A 218 8.11 5.49 3.50
C VAL A 218 8.79 6.72 4.09
N ILE A 219 8.00 7.69 4.52
CA ILE A 219 8.44 8.85 5.28
C ILE A 219 8.23 8.52 6.76
N ALA A 220 9.30 8.41 7.51
CA ALA A 220 9.26 8.18 8.95
C ALA A 220 10.20 9.14 9.67
N GLN A 221 9.85 9.52 10.89
CA GLN A 221 10.77 10.23 11.77
C GLN A 221 11.71 9.21 12.40
N ILE A 222 13.00 9.49 12.34
CA ILE A 222 14.05 8.62 12.85
C ILE A 222 14.75 9.34 14.01
N PHE A 223 14.73 8.72 15.17
CA PHE A 223 15.42 9.22 16.36
C PHE A 223 16.51 8.23 16.74
N GLN A 224 17.72 8.73 16.92
CA GLN A 224 18.78 7.96 17.56
C GLN A 224 18.61 8.02 19.07
N THR A 225 18.58 6.87 19.72
CA THR A 225 18.50 6.73 21.17
C THR A 225 19.71 5.94 21.67
N PRO A 226 20.03 6.01 22.99
CA PRO A 226 21.08 5.17 23.58
C PRO A 226 20.87 3.67 23.41
N PHE A 227 19.63 3.24 23.13
CA PHE A 227 19.22 1.84 22.97
C PHE A 227 19.06 1.42 21.51
N GLY A 228 19.34 2.30 20.55
CA GLY A 228 19.21 2.03 19.11
C GLY A 228 18.42 3.09 18.37
N VAL A 229 17.96 2.74 17.18
CA VAL A 229 17.18 3.62 16.31
C VAL A 229 15.69 3.44 16.58
N LEU A 230 15.02 4.52 16.97
CA LEU A 230 13.56 4.57 17.05
C LEU A 230 12.99 5.16 15.76
N ARG A 231 12.04 4.44 15.16
CA ARG A 231 11.30 4.88 13.99
C ARG A 231 9.84 5.17 14.38
N THR A 232 9.36 6.37 14.10
CA THR A 232 7.99 6.78 14.38
C THR A 232 7.31 7.30 13.13
N SER A 233 5.99 7.26 13.09
CA SER A 233 5.22 7.86 12.01
C SER A 233 5.26 9.39 12.05
N THR A 234 4.99 10.01 10.92
CA THR A 234 4.69 11.44 10.82
C THR A 234 3.39 11.77 11.56
N ALA A 235 3.12 13.05 11.81
CA ALA A 235 1.86 13.49 12.40
C ALA A 235 0.66 13.16 11.49
N TRP A 236 -0.53 13.00 12.09
CA TRP A 236 -1.78 12.91 11.34
C TRP A 236 -1.99 14.14 10.46
N GLY A 237 -2.50 13.93 9.25
CA GLY A 237 -2.62 14.99 8.25
C GLY A 237 -1.37 15.23 7.40
N SER A 238 -0.22 14.62 7.78
CA SER A 238 1.02 14.70 7.02
C SER A 238 1.26 13.42 6.22
N PRO A 239 1.93 13.50 5.06
CA PRO A 239 2.25 12.31 4.29
C PRO A 239 3.23 11.41 5.04
N ASN A 240 3.05 10.10 4.87
CA ASN A 240 3.94 9.07 5.40
C ASN A 240 4.43 8.08 4.33
N VAL A 241 3.94 8.21 3.09
CA VAL A 241 4.32 7.35 1.96
C VAL A 241 4.64 8.19 0.74
N VAL A 242 5.71 7.82 0.04
CA VAL A 242 6.10 8.35 -1.28
C VAL A 242 5.74 7.32 -2.33
N SER A 243 5.07 7.75 -3.40
CA SER A 243 4.62 6.89 -4.48
C SER A 243 4.92 7.48 -5.85
N VAL A 244 5.04 6.63 -6.86
CA VAL A 244 5.29 7.02 -8.24
C VAL A 244 3.96 7.01 -9.00
N PRO A 245 3.59 8.12 -9.69
CA PRO A 245 2.41 8.16 -10.53
C PRO A 245 2.49 7.16 -11.69
N VAL A 246 1.36 6.48 -11.97
CA VAL A 246 1.33 5.45 -13.04
C VAL A 246 1.09 6.00 -14.43
N GLN A 247 0.74 7.28 -14.55
CA GLN A 247 0.49 7.93 -15.85
C GLN A 247 1.68 7.78 -16.81
N HIS A 248 2.89 7.72 -16.30
CA HIS A 248 4.11 7.45 -17.09
C HIS A 248 4.08 6.11 -17.84
N LEU A 249 3.28 5.12 -17.38
CA LEU A 249 3.13 3.85 -18.10
C LEU A 249 2.39 4.01 -19.42
N MET A 250 1.58 5.06 -19.57
CA MET A 250 0.76 5.33 -20.75
C MET A 250 1.53 6.07 -21.84
N GLU A 251 2.48 6.95 -21.45
CA GLU A 251 3.26 7.79 -22.38
C GLU A 251 4.04 6.97 -23.43
N PHE A 252 4.26 5.68 -23.18
CA PHE A 252 5.00 4.78 -24.06
C PHE A 252 4.12 3.77 -24.80
N SER A 253 2.79 3.80 -24.61
CA SER A 253 1.87 2.90 -25.33
C SER A 253 1.52 3.42 -26.72
N GLU A 254 1.69 4.73 -26.97
CA GLU A 254 1.33 5.38 -28.25
C GLU A 254 2.48 5.42 -29.26
N ALA A 255 3.67 4.91 -28.89
CA ALA A 255 4.87 4.95 -29.73
C ALA A 255 5.23 3.62 -30.41
N GLN A 256 4.27 2.67 -30.54
CA GLN A 256 4.46 1.39 -31.25
C GLN A 256 3.63 1.31 -32.50
#